data_74495349261b9f2485a431d6be605164
#
_entry.id   74495349261b9f2485a431d6be605164
#
_cell.length_a   1.000
_cell.length_b   1.000
_cell.length_c   1.000
_cell.angle_alpha   90.00
_cell.angle_beta   90.00
_cell.angle_gamma   90.00
#
_symmetry.space_group_name_H-M   'P 1'
#
loop_
_entity.id
_entity.type
_entity.pdbx_description
1 polymer ?
#
loop_
_entity_poly.entity_id
_entity_poly.type
_entity_poly.pdbx_seq_one_letter_code
_entity_poly.pdbx_strand_id
1 'polypeptide(L)' 'DGIDLDYAKKRGIAITHGRDINHEDVADVALGLMIARHRLFTEGEKTLRDGTWTPPLAVPPQRRLRGRKVGIVG' A
#
# COMPACT_ATOMS: atom_id res chain seq x y z
N ASP A 1 0.66 -16.41 10.99
CA ASP A 1 1.90 -16.96 10.42
C ASP A 1 3.02 -16.84 11.46
N GLY A 2 3.80 -17.90 11.72
CA GLY A 2 4.90 -17.89 12.69
C GLY A 2 4.58 -18.59 14.02
N ILE A 3 3.38 -19.13 14.19
CA ILE A 3 3.03 -19.96 15.36
C ILE A 3 2.97 -21.43 14.94
N ASP A 4 3.68 -22.28 15.69
CA ASP A 4 3.58 -23.74 15.53
C ASP A 4 2.26 -24.21 16.13
N LEU A 5 1.27 -24.39 15.30
CA LEU A 5 -0.07 -24.80 15.70
C LEU A 5 -0.10 -26.23 16.28
N ASP A 6 0.73 -27.12 15.75
CA ASP A 6 0.79 -28.51 16.23
C ASP A 6 1.42 -28.59 17.63
N TYR A 7 2.48 -27.80 17.85
CA TYR A 7 3.09 -27.70 19.19
C TYR A 7 2.09 -27.10 20.19
N ALA A 8 1.44 -26.01 19.83
CA ALA A 8 0.45 -25.37 20.70
C ALA A 8 -0.69 -26.33 21.06
N LYS A 9 -1.22 -27.07 20.09
CA LYS A 9 -2.27 -28.06 20.30
C LYS A 9 -1.81 -29.17 21.23
N LYS A 10 -0.59 -29.73 21.06
CA LYS A 10 -0.01 -30.75 21.93
C LYS A 10 0.16 -30.26 23.37
N ARG A 11 0.39 -28.98 23.56
CA ARG A 11 0.58 -28.36 24.88
C ARG A 11 -0.71 -27.81 25.50
N GLY A 12 -1.85 -27.96 24.83
CA GLY A 12 -3.12 -27.43 25.31
C GLY A 12 -3.18 -25.90 25.35
N ILE A 13 -2.35 -25.23 24.54
CA ILE A 13 -2.32 -23.75 24.45
C ILE A 13 -3.44 -23.31 23.52
N ALA A 14 -4.36 -22.49 24.03
CA ALA A 14 -5.41 -21.89 23.25
C ALA A 14 -4.83 -20.78 22.35
N ILE A 15 -5.11 -20.84 21.05
CA ILE A 15 -4.72 -19.82 20.08
C ILE A 15 -5.98 -19.24 19.48
N THR A 16 -6.06 -17.92 19.47
CA THR A 16 -7.11 -17.17 18.78
C THR A 16 -6.47 -16.21 17.79
N HIS A 17 -7.21 -15.83 16.77
CA HIS A 17 -6.79 -14.78 15.82
C HIS A 17 -7.96 -13.88 15.48
N GLY A 18 -7.65 -12.63 15.18
CA GLY A 18 -8.63 -11.72 14.62
C GLY A 18 -8.85 -12.02 13.14
N ARG A 19 -10.04 -12.50 12.79
CA ARG A 19 -10.44 -12.68 11.39
C ARG A 19 -11.09 -11.39 10.90
N ASP A 20 -10.72 -10.95 9.71
CA ASP A 20 -11.37 -9.85 8.99
C ASP A 20 -11.44 -8.51 9.77
N ILE A 21 -10.47 -8.25 10.66
CA ILE A 21 -10.48 -7.04 11.50
C ILE A 21 -10.06 -5.80 10.71
N ASN A 22 -9.05 -5.92 9.83
CA ASN A 22 -8.43 -4.78 9.16
C ASN A 22 -8.26 -4.95 7.65
N HIS A 23 -8.95 -5.91 7.04
CA HIS A 23 -8.79 -6.19 5.61
C HIS A 23 -9.25 -5.01 4.73
N GLU A 24 -10.29 -4.28 5.15
CA GLU A 24 -10.75 -3.07 4.46
C GLU A 24 -9.71 -1.95 4.54
N ASP A 25 -9.16 -1.71 5.74
CA ASP A 25 -8.11 -0.71 5.95
C ASP A 25 -6.87 -1.01 5.10
N VAL A 26 -6.48 -2.29 5.03
CA VAL A 26 -5.35 -2.74 4.19
C VAL A 26 -5.65 -2.51 2.70
N ALA A 27 -6.87 -2.77 2.27
CA ALA A 27 -7.29 -2.53 0.89
C ALA A 27 -7.24 -1.04 0.54
N ASP A 28 -7.71 -0.18 1.44
CA ASP A 28 -7.67 1.28 1.26
C ASP A 28 -6.23 1.79 1.17
N VAL A 29 -5.34 1.31 2.04
CA VAL A 29 -3.91 1.64 1.98
C VAL A 29 -3.29 1.19 0.64
N ALA A 30 -3.61 -0.02 0.19
CA ALA A 30 -3.10 -0.54 -1.09
C ALA A 30 -3.54 0.34 -2.28
N LEU A 31 -4.81 0.74 -2.31
CA LEU A 31 -5.34 1.66 -3.32
C LEU A 31 -4.69 3.03 -3.23
N GLY A 32 -4.55 3.57 -2.03
CA GLY A 32 -3.91 4.85 -1.78
C GLY A 32 -2.46 4.88 -2.27
N LEU A 33 -1.67 3.86 -1.92
CA LEU A 33 -0.28 3.73 -2.36
C LEU A 33 -0.16 3.58 -3.89
N MET A 34 -1.05 2.82 -4.51
CA MET A 34 -1.10 2.65 -5.96
C MET A 34 -1.33 3.98 -6.66
N ILE A 35 -2.31 4.76 -6.20
CA ILE A 35 -2.61 6.08 -6.76
C ILE A 35 -1.45 7.04 -6.51
N ALA A 36 -0.97 7.13 -5.26
CA ALA A 36 0.11 8.02 -4.87
C ALA A 36 1.39 7.76 -5.68
N ARG A 37 1.76 6.50 -5.84
CA ARG A 37 2.94 6.11 -6.63
C ARG A 37 2.75 6.38 -8.12
N HIS A 38 1.58 6.06 -8.66
CA HIS A 38 1.32 6.26 -10.09
C HIS A 38 1.23 7.74 -10.46
N ARG A 39 0.74 8.57 -9.55
CA ARG A 39 0.58 10.02 -9.75
C ARG A 39 1.75 10.84 -9.23
N LEU A 40 2.80 10.19 -8.71
CA LEU A 40 4.02 10.83 -8.20
C LEU A 40 3.72 11.89 -7.13
N PHE A 41 2.84 11.57 -6.17
CA PHE A 41 2.46 12.53 -5.13
C PHE A 41 3.65 12.97 -4.27
N THR A 42 4.52 12.03 -3.91
CA THR A 42 5.71 12.31 -3.11
C THR A 42 6.68 13.23 -3.84
N GLU A 43 6.90 12.98 -5.12
CA GLU A 43 7.77 13.79 -5.97
C GLU A 43 7.18 15.21 -6.17
N GLY A 44 5.87 15.30 -6.41
CA GLY A 44 5.17 16.57 -6.53
C GLY A 44 5.20 17.38 -5.23
N GLU A 45 4.92 16.73 -4.09
CA GLU A 45 5.02 17.37 -2.78
C GLU A 45 6.42 17.90 -2.50
N LYS A 46 7.45 17.08 -2.81
CA LYS A 46 8.85 17.50 -2.63
C LYS A 46 9.17 18.77 -3.43
N THR A 47 8.80 18.84 -4.70
CA THR A 47 9.06 20.04 -5.53
C THR A 47 8.37 21.29 -5.01
N LEU A 48 7.16 21.14 -4.44
CA LEU A 48 6.45 22.24 -3.80
C LEU A 48 7.17 22.72 -2.52
N ARG A 49 7.57 21.80 -1.66
CA ARG A 49 8.28 22.13 -0.41
C ARG A 49 9.64 22.76 -0.65
N ASP A 50 10.36 22.27 -1.65
CA ASP A 50 11.69 22.78 -2.02
C ASP A 50 11.61 24.11 -2.81
N GLY A 51 10.41 24.59 -3.13
CA GLY A 51 10.23 25.79 -3.95
C GLY A 51 10.69 25.63 -5.41
N THR A 52 10.85 24.41 -5.88
CA THR A 52 11.34 24.07 -7.22
C THR A 52 10.21 23.75 -8.21
N TRP A 53 8.98 23.99 -7.82
CA TRP A 53 7.82 23.85 -8.70
C TRP A 53 7.83 24.91 -9.78
N THR A 54 8.26 24.54 -10.97
CA THR A 54 8.32 25.44 -12.14
C THR A 54 7.58 24.83 -13.33
N PRO A 55 6.68 25.58 -14.00
CA PRO A 55 6.11 25.14 -15.26
C PRO A 55 7.21 24.93 -16.33
N PRO A 56 7.03 24.04 -17.34
CA PRO A 56 5.77 23.35 -17.60
C PRO A 56 5.49 22.12 -16.76
N LEU A 57 6.48 21.46 -16.14
CA LEU A 57 6.25 20.25 -15.38
C LEU A 57 7.36 20.00 -14.35
N ALA A 58 7.04 20.21 -13.09
CA ALA A 58 7.92 19.84 -11.98
C ALA A 58 8.06 18.30 -11.79
N VAL A 59 7.13 17.54 -12.34
CA VAL A 59 7.16 16.07 -12.39
C VAL A 59 6.90 15.59 -13.82
N PRO A 60 7.44 14.41 -14.22
CA PRO A 60 7.22 13.87 -15.56
C PRO A 60 5.73 13.64 -15.85
N PRO A 61 5.30 13.71 -17.13
CA PRO A 61 3.93 13.38 -17.51
C PRO A 61 3.52 11.97 -17.08
N GLN A 62 2.36 11.86 -16.43
CA GLN A 62 1.86 10.60 -15.91
C GLN A 62 0.80 10.01 -16.83
N ARG A 63 0.84 8.67 -16.98
CA ARG A 63 -0.20 7.96 -17.71
C ARG A 63 -1.45 7.82 -16.85
N ARG A 64 -2.62 7.69 -17.48
CA ARG A 64 -3.88 7.44 -16.78
C ARG A 64 -3.88 6.04 -16.15
N LEU A 65 -4.51 5.86 -15.00
CA LEU A 65 -4.72 4.55 -14.37
C LEU A 65 -5.69 3.68 -15.18
N ARG A 66 -6.67 4.30 -15.82
CA ARG A 66 -7.68 3.56 -16.60
C ARG A 66 -7.04 2.61 -17.60
N GLY A 67 -7.46 1.37 -17.58
CA GLY A 67 -6.97 0.31 -18.47
C GLY A 67 -5.62 -0.29 -18.07
N ARG A 68 -5.06 0.07 -16.91
CA ARG A 68 -3.83 -0.53 -16.41
C ARG A 68 -4.10 -1.89 -15.77
N LYS A 69 -3.14 -2.79 -15.90
CA LYS A 69 -3.14 -4.07 -15.20
C LYS A 69 -2.39 -3.92 -13.89
N VAL A 70 -2.92 -4.48 -12.83
CA VAL A 70 -2.34 -4.49 -11.49
C VAL A 70 -2.13 -5.94 -11.08
N GLY A 71 -0.94 -6.23 -10.55
CA GLY A 71 -0.63 -7.50 -9.92
C GLY A 71 -0.51 -7.29 -8.40
N ILE A 72 -1.09 -8.19 -7.62
CA ILE A 72 -0.99 -8.21 -6.16
C ILE A 72 -0.30 -9.51 -5.77
N VAL A 73 0.72 -9.42 -4.92
CA VAL A 73 1.45 -10.56 -4.38
C VAL A 73 1.33 -10.54 -2.86
N GLY A 74 0.86 -11.63 -2.28
CA GLY A 74 0.63 -11.73 -0.83
C GLY A 74 -0.83 -11.76 -0.44
#